data_2aabc253f3cee4d3cd8944fb49011706
#
_entry.id   2aabc253f3cee4d3cd8944fb49011706
#
_cell.length_a   1.000
_cell.length_b   1.000
_cell.length_c   1.000
_cell.angle_alpha   90.00
_cell.angle_beta   90.00
_cell.angle_gamma   90.00
#
_symmetry.space_group_name_H-M   'P 1'
#
loop_
_entity.id
_entity.type
_entity.pdbx_description
1 polymer ?
#
loop_
_entity_poly.entity_id
_entity_poly.type
_entity_poly.pdbx_seq_one_letter_code
_entity_poly.pdbx_strand_id
1 'polypeptide(L)'
;RVQFGKTLAEFQATQFKLADMAVRIEASRLLAYRAAAALGKGRATREAAMAKLFASESANKVVYDALQIHGGNGYVREFPVERYFRDARVTEIYEGTSEAQRMVISRELLK
;
A
#
# COMPACT_ATOMS: atom_id res chain seq x y z
N ARG A 1 -17.80 -15.34 2.85
CA ARG A 1 -17.29 -16.59 3.40
C ARG A 1 -17.72 -16.76 4.85
N VAL A 2 -18.10 -17.95 5.22
CA VAL A 2 -18.58 -18.27 6.58
C VAL A 2 -17.63 -19.28 7.23
N GLN A 3 -17.22 -18.99 8.46
CA GLN A 3 -16.38 -19.86 9.29
C GLN A 3 -16.96 -19.86 10.70
N PHE A 4 -17.07 -21.06 11.30
CA PHE A 4 -17.56 -21.20 12.67
C PHE A 4 -18.92 -20.53 12.91
N GLY A 5 -19.82 -20.60 11.90
CA GLY A 5 -21.16 -20.02 11.97
C GLY A 5 -21.26 -18.52 11.81
N LYS A 6 -20.15 -17.83 11.47
CA LYS A 6 -20.11 -16.38 11.27
C LYS A 6 -19.49 -16.03 9.93
N THR A 7 -19.88 -14.89 9.36
CA THR A 7 -19.18 -14.34 8.21
C THR A 7 -17.79 -13.85 8.65
N LEU A 8 -16.83 -13.79 7.71
CA LEU A 8 -15.50 -13.30 8.05
C LEU A 8 -15.52 -11.87 8.60
N ALA A 9 -16.47 -11.05 8.12
CA ALA A 9 -16.60 -9.66 8.58
C ALA A 9 -17.02 -9.55 10.06
N GLU A 10 -17.52 -10.63 10.66
CA GLU A 10 -17.92 -10.64 12.06
C GLU A 10 -16.76 -10.97 13.01
N PHE A 11 -15.62 -11.41 12.48
CA PHE A 11 -14.43 -11.70 13.29
C PHE A 11 -13.62 -10.44 13.51
N GLN A 12 -13.27 -10.15 14.76
CA GLN A 12 -12.52 -8.94 15.12
C GLN A 12 -11.15 -8.89 14.42
N ALA A 13 -10.47 -10.03 14.29
CA ALA A 13 -9.18 -10.10 13.60
C ALA A 13 -9.29 -9.61 12.15
N THR A 14 -10.36 -10.00 11.44
CA THR A 14 -10.62 -9.54 10.07
C THR A 14 -10.95 -8.06 10.05
N GLN A 15 -11.78 -7.60 11.00
CA GLN A 15 -12.14 -6.18 11.11
C GLN A 15 -10.91 -5.30 11.32
N PHE A 16 -9.97 -5.74 12.16
CA PHE A 16 -8.74 -4.99 12.40
C PHE A 16 -7.85 -4.93 11.15
N LYS A 17 -7.75 -6.02 10.41
CA LYS A 17 -7.02 -6.00 9.12
C LYS A 17 -7.64 -5.01 8.15
N LEU A 18 -8.96 -4.99 8.03
CA LEU A 18 -9.66 -4.06 7.15
C LEU A 18 -9.43 -2.61 7.60
N ALA A 19 -9.43 -2.34 8.89
CA ALA A 19 -9.15 -1.02 9.43
C ALA A 19 -7.73 -0.57 9.08
N ASP A 20 -6.74 -1.42 9.28
CA ASP A 20 -5.35 -1.12 8.94
C ASP A 20 -5.18 -0.87 7.45
N MET A 21 -5.83 -1.67 6.61
CA MET A 21 -5.81 -1.49 5.16
C MET A 21 -6.41 -0.14 4.78
N ALA A 22 -7.54 0.22 5.36
CA ALA A 22 -8.22 1.50 5.08
C ALA A 22 -7.32 2.69 5.45
N VAL A 23 -6.66 2.64 6.58
CA VAL A 23 -5.73 3.70 7.01
C VAL A 23 -4.56 3.84 6.04
N ARG A 24 -3.96 2.72 5.62
CA ARG A 24 -2.84 2.76 4.67
C ARG A 24 -3.25 3.30 3.31
N ILE A 25 -4.44 2.93 2.83
CA ILE A 25 -4.97 3.44 1.56
C ILE A 25 -5.21 4.95 1.65
N GLU A 26 -5.86 5.39 2.71
CA GLU A 26 -6.17 6.82 2.89
C GLU A 26 -4.90 7.65 3.03
N ALA A 27 -3.96 7.20 3.85
CA ALA A 27 -2.69 7.90 4.03
C ALA A 27 -1.89 7.96 2.73
N SER A 28 -1.89 6.88 1.94
CA SER A 28 -1.23 6.85 0.62
C SER A 28 -1.85 7.88 -0.33
N ARG A 29 -3.18 7.95 -0.35
CA ARG A 29 -3.90 8.92 -1.19
C ARG A 29 -3.56 10.35 -0.80
N LEU A 30 -3.55 10.64 0.49
CA LEU A 30 -3.25 11.98 1.00
C LEU A 30 -1.81 12.39 0.69
N LEU A 31 -0.86 11.46 0.81
CA LEU A 31 0.53 11.75 0.44
C LEU A 31 0.67 12.01 -1.06
N ALA A 32 -0.03 11.25 -1.89
CA ALA A 32 -0.02 11.47 -3.34
C ALA A 32 -0.61 12.85 -3.69
N TYR A 33 -1.71 13.22 -3.08
CA TYR A 33 -2.32 14.53 -3.30
C TYR A 33 -1.42 15.67 -2.83
N ARG A 34 -0.73 15.48 -1.70
CA ARG A 34 0.24 16.47 -1.21
C ARG A 34 1.38 16.65 -2.20
N ALA A 35 1.89 15.56 -2.76
CA ALA A 35 2.96 15.61 -3.76
C ALA A 35 2.48 16.36 -5.02
N ALA A 36 1.27 16.07 -5.47
CA ALA A 36 0.69 16.76 -6.63
C ALA A 36 0.53 18.26 -6.38
N ALA A 37 0.04 18.64 -5.19
CA ALA A 37 -0.11 20.04 -4.83
C ALA A 37 1.25 20.76 -4.76
N ALA A 38 2.26 20.11 -4.18
CA ALA A 38 3.60 20.65 -4.10
C ALA A 38 4.22 20.84 -5.49
N LEU A 39 3.99 19.90 -6.41
CA LEU A 39 4.48 20.00 -7.78
C LEU A 39 3.88 21.20 -8.50
N GLY A 40 2.61 21.49 -8.25
CA GLY A 40 1.93 22.67 -8.81
C GLY A 40 2.53 23.98 -8.34
N LYS A 41 3.25 23.99 -7.22
CA LYS A 41 3.93 25.18 -6.67
C LYS A 41 5.42 25.20 -7.00
N GLY A 42 5.91 24.25 -7.80
CA GLY A 42 7.29 24.16 -8.20
C GLY A 42 7.86 22.77 -7.95
N ARG A 43 8.74 22.64 -6.94
CA ARG A 43 9.50 21.41 -6.70
C ARG A 43 8.82 20.54 -5.63
N ALA A 44 8.71 19.24 -5.91
CA ALA A 44 8.05 18.28 -5.03
C ALA A 44 8.93 17.05 -4.75
N THR A 45 10.25 17.19 -4.74
CA THR A 45 11.17 16.05 -4.61
C THR A 45 10.93 15.24 -3.34
N ARG A 46 10.84 15.90 -2.19
CA ARG A 46 10.61 15.24 -0.91
C ARG A 46 9.22 14.62 -0.85
N GLU A 47 8.21 15.37 -1.24
CA GLU A 47 6.82 14.94 -1.18
C GLU A 47 6.56 13.75 -2.09
N ALA A 48 7.13 13.76 -3.30
CA ALA A 48 7.00 12.65 -4.25
C ALA A 48 7.70 11.39 -3.73
N ALA A 49 8.88 11.54 -3.15
CA ALA A 49 9.62 10.40 -2.59
C ALA A 49 8.88 9.79 -1.40
N MET A 50 8.31 10.62 -0.53
CA MET A 50 7.50 10.14 0.60
C MET A 50 6.25 9.42 0.12
N ALA A 51 5.56 9.97 -0.87
CA ALA A 51 4.34 9.35 -1.43
C ALA A 51 4.67 8.00 -2.06
N LYS A 52 5.72 7.94 -2.87
CA LYS A 52 6.11 6.70 -3.55
C LYS A 52 6.54 5.64 -2.55
N LEU A 53 7.34 5.99 -1.57
CA LEU A 53 7.80 5.05 -0.55
C LEU A 53 6.63 4.48 0.25
N PHE A 54 5.79 5.35 0.80
CA PHE A 54 4.69 4.90 1.66
C PHE A 54 3.63 4.14 0.86
N ALA A 55 3.24 4.65 -0.32
CA ALA A 55 2.19 4.02 -1.12
C ALA A 55 2.62 2.65 -1.64
N SER A 56 3.86 2.49 -2.10
CA SER A 56 4.34 1.20 -2.60
C SER A 56 4.46 0.18 -1.49
N GLU A 57 5.00 0.55 -0.34
CA GLU A 57 5.09 -0.36 0.80
C GLU A 57 3.71 -0.70 1.35
N SER A 58 2.81 0.29 1.40
CA SER A 58 1.43 0.08 1.84
C SER A 58 0.64 -0.80 0.87
N ALA A 59 0.82 -0.61 -0.44
CA ALA A 59 0.15 -1.45 -1.44
C ALA A 59 0.53 -2.92 -1.25
N ASN A 60 1.81 -3.21 -1.02
CA ASN A 60 2.28 -4.57 -0.78
C ASN A 60 1.68 -5.16 0.49
N LYS A 61 1.58 -4.37 1.56
CA LYS A 61 0.95 -4.81 2.80
C LYS A 61 -0.54 -5.05 2.63
N VAL A 62 -1.24 -4.15 1.93
CA VAL A 62 -2.68 -4.25 1.71
C VAL A 62 -3.03 -5.49 0.88
N VAL A 63 -2.31 -5.73 -0.22
CA VAL A 63 -2.60 -6.90 -1.06
C VAL A 63 -2.23 -8.20 -0.35
N TYR A 64 -1.20 -8.20 0.48
CA TYR A 64 -0.85 -9.34 1.30
C TYR A 64 -2.02 -9.70 2.24
N ASP A 65 -2.53 -8.72 2.97
CA ASP A 65 -3.63 -8.93 3.90
C ASP A 65 -4.93 -9.29 3.15
N ALA A 66 -5.18 -8.67 1.99
CA ALA A 66 -6.35 -8.99 1.17
C ALA A 66 -6.32 -10.45 0.70
N LEU A 67 -5.15 -10.91 0.24
CA LEU A 67 -5.00 -12.32 -0.16
C LEU A 67 -5.25 -13.25 1.01
N GLN A 68 -4.72 -12.92 2.19
CA GLN A 68 -4.91 -13.71 3.39
C GLN A 68 -6.38 -13.80 3.78
N ILE A 69 -7.13 -12.70 3.67
CA ILE A 69 -8.57 -12.67 3.96
C ILE A 69 -9.34 -13.58 2.98
N HIS A 70 -8.94 -13.61 1.72
CA HIS A 70 -9.55 -14.50 0.72
C HIS A 70 -9.27 -15.98 1.01
N GLY A 71 -8.23 -16.28 1.78
CA GLY A 71 -7.84 -17.66 2.06
C GLY A 71 -7.37 -18.35 0.79
N GLY A 72 -7.73 -19.64 0.63
CA GLY A 72 -7.34 -20.40 -0.55
C GLY A 72 -7.80 -19.78 -1.86
N ASN A 73 -8.95 -19.12 -1.86
CA ASN A 73 -9.44 -18.41 -3.05
C ASN A 73 -8.52 -17.28 -3.49
N GLY A 74 -7.78 -16.69 -2.58
CA GLY A 74 -6.81 -15.64 -2.91
C GLY A 74 -5.59 -16.15 -3.65
N TYR A 75 -5.33 -17.46 -3.57
CA TYR A 75 -4.15 -18.07 -4.16
C TYR A 75 -4.38 -18.57 -5.60
N VAL A 76 -5.61 -18.62 -6.06
CA VAL A 76 -5.98 -19.16 -7.39
C VAL A 76 -6.32 -18.04 -8.35
N ARG A 77 -6.14 -18.32 -9.66
CA ARG A 77 -6.27 -17.29 -10.71
C ARG A 77 -7.69 -16.85 -11.01
N GLU A 78 -8.68 -17.58 -10.53
CA GLU A 78 -10.09 -17.22 -10.70
C GLU A 78 -10.47 -15.94 -9.98
N PHE A 79 -9.66 -15.50 -9.00
CA PHE A 79 -9.86 -14.26 -8.25
C PHE A 79 -8.68 -13.31 -8.51
N PRO A 80 -8.91 -12.01 -8.73
CA PRO A 80 -7.85 -11.09 -9.17
C PRO A 80 -6.82 -10.74 -8.10
N VAL A 81 -7.07 -11.05 -6.82
CA VAL A 81 -6.18 -10.61 -5.73
C VAL A 81 -4.77 -11.19 -5.86
N GLU A 82 -4.59 -12.43 -6.37
CA GLU A 82 -3.27 -13.01 -6.57
C GLU A 82 -2.46 -12.21 -7.59
N ARG A 83 -3.11 -11.68 -8.63
CA ARG A 83 -2.46 -10.83 -9.63
C ARG A 83 -2.04 -9.50 -9.00
N TYR A 84 -2.89 -8.90 -8.22
CA TYR A 84 -2.54 -7.65 -7.52
C TYR A 84 -1.37 -7.85 -6.56
N PHE A 85 -1.31 -9.00 -5.90
CA PHE A 85 -0.19 -9.35 -5.04
C PHE A 85 1.12 -9.39 -5.84
N ARG A 86 1.11 -10.03 -7.01
CA ARG A 86 2.29 -10.11 -7.88
C ARG A 86 2.67 -8.73 -8.44
N ASP A 87 1.69 -7.97 -8.91
CA ASP A 87 1.93 -6.68 -9.56
C ASP A 87 2.43 -5.63 -8.56
N ALA A 88 1.93 -5.65 -7.33
CA ALA A 88 2.32 -4.68 -6.33
C ALA A 88 3.81 -4.79 -5.94
N ARG A 89 4.39 -5.99 -6.00
CA ARG A 89 5.76 -6.19 -5.53
C ARG A 89 6.79 -5.34 -6.26
N VAL A 90 6.64 -5.18 -7.56
CA VAL A 90 7.60 -4.42 -8.37
C VAL A 90 7.56 -2.93 -8.03
N THR A 91 6.48 -2.43 -7.46
CA THR A 91 6.35 -1.00 -7.11
C THR A 91 7.37 -0.55 -6.07
N GLU A 92 7.94 -1.48 -5.29
CA GLU A 92 9.01 -1.18 -4.34
C GLU A 92 10.40 -1.20 -4.98
N ILE A 93 10.48 -1.58 -6.25
CA ILE A 93 11.74 -1.82 -6.97
C ILE A 93 11.96 -0.80 -8.08
N TYR A 94 10.96 -0.62 -8.97
CA TYR A 94 11.13 0.23 -10.15
C TYR A 94 10.96 1.72 -9.82
N GLU A 95 11.42 2.56 -10.73
CA GLU A 95 11.31 4.03 -10.61
C GLU A 95 11.92 4.54 -9.29
N GLY A 96 13.01 3.89 -8.87
CA GLY A 96 13.66 4.15 -7.60
C GLY A 96 13.17 3.19 -6.51
N THR A 97 14.07 2.34 -6.05
CA THR A 97 13.76 1.38 -4.98
C THR A 97 13.33 2.11 -3.71
N SER A 98 12.72 1.37 -2.77
CA SER A 98 12.40 1.91 -1.44
C SER A 98 13.64 2.51 -0.77
N GLU A 99 14.80 1.86 -0.92
CA GLU A 99 16.07 2.37 -0.39
C GLU A 99 16.45 3.68 -1.05
N ALA A 100 16.30 3.78 -2.38
CA ALA A 100 16.60 5.02 -3.11
C ALA A 100 15.68 6.15 -2.66
N GLN A 101 14.39 5.87 -2.42
CA GLN A 101 13.47 6.88 -1.91
C GLN A 101 13.88 7.38 -0.53
N ARG A 102 14.32 6.47 0.36
CA ARG A 102 14.83 6.85 1.68
C ARG A 102 16.06 7.75 1.58
N MET A 103 16.94 7.47 0.64
CA MET A 103 18.12 8.34 0.38
C MET A 103 17.69 9.74 -0.04
N VAL A 104 16.73 9.86 -0.94
CA VAL A 104 16.21 11.15 -1.39
C VAL A 104 15.59 11.91 -0.23
N ILE A 105 14.73 11.25 0.55
CA ILE A 105 14.05 11.89 1.68
C ILE A 105 15.07 12.41 2.70
N SER A 106 16.02 11.57 3.10
CA SER A 106 17.02 11.96 4.09
C SER A 106 17.88 13.12 3.59
N ARG A 107 18.23 13.13 2.32
CA ARG A 107 18.99 14.23 1.71
C ARG A 107 18.21 15.55 1.78
N GLU A 108 16.91 15.50 1.49
CA GLU A 108 16.06 16.68 1.54
C GLU A 108 15.87 17.20 2.97
N LEU A 109 15.80 16.29 3.95
CA LEU A 109 15.67 16.68 5.35
C LEU A 109 16.93 17.29 5.95
N LEU A 110 18.11 16.89 5.44
CA LEU A 110 19.41 17.31 5.98
C LEU A 110 20.02 18.50 5.23
N LYS A 111 19.28 19.13 4.37
CA LYS A 111 19.71 20.36 3.67
C LYS A 111 19.82 21.52 4.63
#